data_471a2785b5e4633eb9baa6eb006df7ae
#
_entry.id   471a2785b5e4633eb9baa6eb006df7ae
#
_cell.length_a   1.000
_cell.length_b   1.000
_cell.length_c   1.000
_cell.angle_alpha   90.00
_cell.angle_beta   90.00
_cell.angle_gamma   90.00
#
_symmetry.space_group_name_H-M   'P 1'
#
loop_
_entity.id
_entity.type
_entity.pdbx_description
1 polymer ?
#
loop_
_entity_poly.entity_id
_entity_poly.type
_entity_poly.pdbx_seq_one_letter_code
_entity_poly.pdbx_strand_id
1 'polypeptide(L)'
;MSKKNTTTPHDGLFKAFLSKADTAKDMLEIHLPTHLKTLCDLSTLKLESGSFLEDDLRPYYSDVLYSMKTECGDGYIYALIEHQSSPDEHMAFRMFRYAIAAMQKHLDAGNKELPLVVPLLFYHGKTSPYPYSMNWLDCFTKPEMAKALYNNDFPLVDVTVMDDSEIMQHKRIALLELVQKHIYQKDINDIIESLAILLLNDYHTDSQVRTLIEYLVTVGETQNVNTLLEELAHQVPKHEGTLMTIAEQLILQGEQKGILQGRQEGAEQLLQAKNEMARNLLQSGVDKEVIMKATGFSSRELELLSH
;
A
#
# COMPACT_ATOMS: atom_id res chain seq x y z
N MET A 1 10.95 -30.24 -6.86
CA MET A 1 10.10 -31.18 -7.62
C MET A 1 8.65 -30.72 -7.48
N SER A 2 8.10 -30.13 -8.52
CA SER A 2 6.72 -29.63 -8.57
C SER A 2 5.77 -30.84 -8.56
N LYS A 3 4.99 -31.04 -7.48
CA LYS A 3 3.88 -32.00 -7.50
C LYS A 3 2.83 -31.46 -8.47
N LYS A 4 2.67 -32.12 -9.63
CA LYS A 4 1.49 -31.94 -10.47
C LYS A 4 0.27 -32.33 -9.64
N ASN A 5 -0.55 -31.33 -9.29
CA ASN A 5 -1.87 -31.57 -8.68
C ASN A 5 -2.77 -32.25 -9.72
N THR A 6 -2.92 -33.54 -9.59
CA THR A 6 -3.95 -34.30 -10.30
C THR A 6 -5.26 -34.14 -9.53
N THR A 7 -6.28 -33.56 -10.15
CA THR A 7 -7.65 -33.48 -9.64
C THR A 7 -8.09 -34.88 -9.20
N THR A 8 -8.51 -35.05 -7.96
CA THR A 8 -9.01 -36.36 -7.50
C THR A 8 -10.38 -36.64 -8.15
N PRO A 9 -10.80 -37.90 -8.28
CA PRO A 9 -12.14 -38.24 -8.78
C PRO A 9 -13.26 -37.56 -7.96
N HIS A 10 -13.03 -37.36 -6.67
CA HIS A 10 -13.98 -36.70 -5.76
C HIS A 10 -14.10 -35.21 -6.10
N ASP A 11 -12.98 -34.50 -6.36
CA ASP A 11 -12.98 -33.10 -6.75
C ASP A 11 -13.68 -32.91 -8.09
N GLY A 12 -13.45 -33.81 -9.04
CA GLY A 12 -14.10 -33.79 -10.33
C GLY A 12 -15.63 -33.92 -10.23
N LEU A 13 -16.09 -34.85 -9.40
CA LEU A 13 -17.52 -35.04 -9.15
C LEU A 13 -18.15 -33.79 -8.50
N PHE A 14 -17.54 -33.30 -7.43
CA PHE A 14 -18.01 -32.13 -6.70
C PHE A 14 -18.14 -30.90 -7.61
N LYS A 15 -17.10 -30.60 -8.39
CA LYS A 15 -17.12 -29.51 -9.36
C LYS A 15 -18.15 -29.68 -10.46
N ALA A 16 -18.31 -30.90 -10.99
CA ALA A 16 -19.29 -31.17 -12.03
C ALA A 16 -20.74 -30.84 -11.57
N PHE A 17 -21.04 -31.09 -10.30
CA PHE A 17 -22.35 -30.77 -9.73
C PHE A 17 -22.47 -29.30 -9.34
N LEU A 18 -21.51 -28.77 -8.59
CA LEU A 18 -21.59 -27.41 -8.08
C LEU A 18 -21.12 -26.34 -9.07
N SER A 19 -20.74 -26.68 -10.28
CA SER A 19 -20.62 -25.70 -11.37
C SER A 19 -21.95 -25.30 -11.99
N LYS A 20 -23.02 -26.01 -11.63
CA LYS A 20 -24.39 -25.71 -12.09
C LYS A 20 -25.10 -24.83 -11.05
N ALA A 21 -25.54 -23.66 -11.46
CA ALA A 21 -26.17 -22.69 -10.56
C ALA A 21 -27.39 -23.26 -9.83
N ASP A 22 -28.21 -24.08 -10.49
CA ASP A 22 -29.39 -24.70 -9.87
C ASP A 22 -29.00 -25.65 -8.74
N THR A 23 -27.98 -26.51 -8.93
CA THR A 23 -27.50 -27.41 -7.90
C THR A 23 -26.90 -26.66 -6.71
N ALA A 24 -26.14 -25.60 -6.98
CA ALA A 24 -25.59 -24.75 -5.93
C ALA A 24 -26.69 -24.00 -5.17
N LYS A 25 -27.72 -23.54 -5.87
CA LYS A 25 -28.89 -22.92 -5.27
C LYS A 25 -29.59 -23.87 -4.31
N ASP A 26 -29.91 -25.09 -4.74
CA ASP A 26 -30.53 -26.11 -3.89
C ASP A 26 -29.66 -26.40 -2.65
N MET A 27 -28.36 -26.54 -2.83
CA MET A 27 -27.42 -26.76 -1.72
C MET A 27 -27.45 -25.60 -0.72
N LEU A 28 -27.42 -24.36 -1.19
CA LEU A 28 -27.44 -23.17 -0.33
C LEU A 28 -28.82 -23.01 0.35
N GLU A 29 -29.91 -23.28 -0.37
CA GLU A 29 -31.27 -23.28 0.20
C GLU A 29 -31.43 -24.29 1.34
N ILE A 30 -30.78 -25.43 1.25
CA ILE A 30 -30.85 -26.49 2.28
C ILE A 30 -29.91 -26.18 3.45
N HIS A 31 -28.67 -25.82 3.18
CA HIS A 31 -27.59 -25.81 4.17
C HIS A 31 -27.23 -24.45 4.75
N LEU A 32 -27.60 -23.34 4.12
CA LEU A 32 -27.37 -22.03 4.75
C LEU A 32 -28.21 -21.89 6.03
N PRO A 33 -27.63 -21.31 7.09
CA PRO A 33 -28.40 -20.90 8.27
C PRO A 33 -29.54 -19.96 7.91
N THR A 34 -30.70 -20.11 8.55
CA THR A 34 -31.94 -19.38 8.23
C THR A 34 -31.71 -17.85 8.23
N HIS A 35 -30.95 -17.33 9.19
CA HIS A 35 -30.66 -15.89 9.28
C HIS A 35 -29.80 -15.37 8.10
N LEU A 36 -29.01 -16.22 7.45
CA LEU A 36 -28.25 -15.86 6.26
C LEU A 36 -29.10 -16.00 4.99
N LYS A 37 -30.02 -16.96 4.95
CA LYS A 37 -30.93 -17.14 3.82
C LYS A 37 -31.80 -15.90 3.59
N THR A 38 -32.27 -15.27 4.67
CA THR A 38 -33.09 -14.05 4.58
C THR A 38 -32.34 -12.86 4.01
N LEU A 39 -31.01 -12.88 4.03
CA LEU A 39 -30.17 -11.82 3.46
C LEU A 39 -29.80 -12.08 2.00
N CYS A 40 -29.97 -13.31 1.50
CA CYS A 40 -29.49 -13.76 0.21
C CYS A 40 -30.61 -13.79 -0.83
N ASP A 41 -30.41 -13.15 -1.97
CA ASP A 41 -31.23 -13.40 -3.16
C ASP A 41 -30.59 -14.52 -4.00
N LEU A 42 -30.95 -15.76 -3.68
CA LEU A 42 -30.43 -16.95 -4.37
C LEU A 42 -30.85 -17.02 -5.85
N SER A 43 -31.80 -16.20 -6.30
CA SER A 43 -32.18 -16.11 -7.73
C SER A 43 -31.09 -15.42 -8.56
N THR A 44 -30.22 -14.65 -7.93
CA THR A 44 -29.11 -13.92 -8.56
C THR A 44 -27.78 -14.65 -8.49
N LEU A 45 -27.78 -15.91 -8.05
CA LEU A 45 -26.57 -16.73 -7.86
C LEU A 45 -25.79 -16.87 -9.18
N LYS A 46 -24.52 -16.52 -9.14
CA LYS A 46 -23.61 -16.56 -10.28
C LYS A 46 -22.30 -17.21 -9.88
N LEU A 47 -21.86 -18.22 -10.65
CA LEU A 47 -20.56 -18.83 -10.46
C LEU A 47 -19.46 -17.85 -10.87
N GLU A 48 -18.55 -17.58 -9.96
CA GLU A 48 -17.35 -16.80 -10.23
C GLU A 48 -16.21 -17.66 -10.77
N SER A 49 -15.39 -17.10 -11.64
CA SER A 49 -14.29 -17.86 -12.26
C SER A 49 -13.24 -18.28 -11.23
N GLY A 50 -12.67 -19.49 -11.38
CA GLY A 50 -11.63 -20.02 -10.47
C GLY A 50 -10.32 -19.21 -10.43
N SER A 51 -10.15 -18.21 -11.32
CA SER A 51 -9.08 -17.22 -11.25
C SER A 51 -9.35 -16.09 -10.25
N PHE A 52 -10.43 -16.20 -9.49
CA PHE A 52 -10.83 -15.22 -8.52
C PHE A 52 -9.95 -15.21 -7.25
N LEU A 53 -9.29 -16.29 -6.92
CA LEU A 53 -8.37 -16.38 -5.78
C LEU A 53 -6.92 -16.16 -6.22
N GLU A 54 -6.11 -15.57 -5.35
CA GLU A 54 -4.68 -15.30 -5.62
C GLU A 54 -3.91 -16.55 -6.02
N ASP A 55 -2.85 -16.37 -6.82
CA ASP A 55 -2.00 -17.48 -7.30
C ASP A 55 -1.39 -18.33 -6.18
N ASP A 56 -1.11 -17.75 -5.03
CA ASP A 56 -0.58 -18.41 -3.85
C ASP A 56 -1.61 -19.29 -3.11
N LEU A 57 -2.91 -19.08 -3.34
CA LEU A 57 -3.99 -19.86 -2.77
C LEU A 57 -4.45 -21.02 -3.67
N ARG A 58 -3.88 -21.15 -4.86
CA ARG A 58 -4.22 -22.14 -5.90
C ARG A 58 -3.96 -23.64 -5.59
N PRO A 59 -3.26 -24.08 -4.54
CA PRO A 59 -3.05 -25.52 -4.35
C PRO A 59 -4.32 -26.33 -4.07
N TYR A 60 -5.47 -25.69 -3.84
CA TYR A 60 -6.72 -26.33 -3.43
C TYR A 60 -7.81 -26.12 -4.48
N TYR A 61 -7.80 -27.01 -5.49
CA TYR A 61 -8.62 -26.90 -6.72
C TYR A 61 -10.10 -27.28 -6.57
N SER A 62 -10.61 -27.53 -5.37
CA SER A 62 -11.99 -27.99 -5.19
C SER A 62 -13.00 -26.90 -4.83
N ASP A 63 -12.54 -25.67 -4.71
CA ASP A 63 -13.37 -24.58 -4.23
C ASP A 63 -14.26 -24.04 -5.35
N VAL A 64 -15.50 -23.74 -5.04
CA VAL A 64 -16.41 -22.99 -5.90
C VAL A 64 -16.81 -21.72 -5.17
N LEU A 65 -16.74 -20.60 -5.89
CA LEU A 65 -17.12 -19.29 -5.38
C LEU A 65 -18.32 -18.78 -6.17
N TYR A 66 -19.36 -18.41 -5.46
CA TYR A 66 -20.55 -17.80 -6.03
C TYR A 66 -20.73 -16.39 -5.52
N SER A 67 -21.08 -15.48 -6.41
CA SER A 67 -21.61 -14.18 -6.04
C SER A 67 -23.16 -14.22 -6.07
N MET A 68 -23.78 -13.43 -5.21
CA MET A 68 -25.22 -13.22 -5.18
C MET A 68 -25.53 -11.86 -4.56
N LYS A 69 -26.66 -11.29 -4.93
CA LYS A 69 -27.14 -10.03 -4.34
C LYS A 69 -27.78 -10.28 -2.96
N THR A 70 -27.81 -9.21 -2.17
CA THR A 70 -28.53 -9.20 -0.90
C THR A 70 -29.75 -8.27 -0.98
N GLU A 71 -30.72 -8.46 -0.08
CA GLU A 71 -31.87 -7.55 0.04
C GLU A 71 -31.48 -6.12 0.49
N CYS A 72 -30.28 -5.95 1.05
CA CYS A 72 -29.81 -4.67 1.59
C CYS A 72 -29.13 -3.74 0.55
N GLY A 73 -29.22 -4.02 -0.76
CA GLY A 73 -28.65 -3.18 -1.82
C GLY A 73 -27.49 -3.84 -2.57
N ASP A 74 -26.56 -3.04 -3.10
CA ASP A 74 -25.49 -3.48 -4.01
C ASP A 74 -24.36 -4.33 -3.36
N GLY A 75 -24.61 -4.91 -2.19
CA GLY A 75 -23.73 -5.88 -1.56
C GLY A 75 -23.80 -7.26 -2.19
N TYR A 76 -22.69 -8.01 -2.11
CA TYR A 76 -22.63 -9.39 -2.57
C TYR A 76 -22.35 -10.30 -1.37
N ILE A 77 -23.06 -11.43 -1.30
CA ILE A 77 -22.65 -12.54 -0.46
C ILE A 77 -21.90 -13.53 -1.34
N TYR A 78 -20.65 -13.80 -1.00
CA TYR A 78 -19.88 -14.85 -1.64
C TYR A 78 -20.04 -16.15 -0.83
N ALA A 79 -20.57 -17.18 -1.45
CA ALA A 79 -20.57 -18.53 -0.87
C ALA A 79 -19.31 -19.25 -1.33
N LEU A 80 -18.38 -19.42 -0.44
CA LEU A 80 -17.16 -20.20 -0.65
C LEU A 80 -17.42 -21.61 -0.15
N ILE A 81 -17.44 -22.58 -1.05
CA ILE A 81 -17.71 -23.98 -0.74
C ILE A 81 -16.43 -24.78 -0.94
N GLU A 82 -15.86 -25.27 0.15
CA GLU A 82 -14.67 -26.11 0.17
C GLU A 82 -15.07 -27.59 0.31
N HIS A 83 -14.56 -28.40 -0.59
CA HIS A 83 -14.74 -29.85 -0.54
C HIS A 83 -13.59 -30.52 0.22
N GLN A 84 -13.89 -31.31 1.24
CA GLN A 84 -12.88 -31.93 2.08
C GLN A 84 -13.17 -33.40 2.34
N SER A 85 -12.19 -34.26 2.04
CA SER A 85 -12.25 -35.73 2.32
C SER A 85 -11.43 -36.15 3.53
N SER A 86 -10.49 -35.31 3.97
CA SER A 86 -9.68 -35.55 5.18
C SER A 86 -9.85 -34.37 6.13
N PRO A 87 -10.01 -34.60 7.46
CA PRO A 87 -10.14 -33.51 8.39
C PRO A 87 -8.83 -32.71 8.49
N ASP A 88 -8.95 -31.39 8.52
CA ASP A 88 -7.85 -30.42 8.68
C ASP A 88 -8.13 -29.57 9.91
N GLU A 89 -7.24 -29.59 10.89
CA GLU A 89 -7.39 -28.85 12.15
C GLU A 89 -7.41 -27.33 11.98
N HIS A 90 -6.82 -26.82 10.88
CA HIS A 90 -6.80 -25.39 10.56
C HIS A 90 -7.80 -25.01 9.45
N MET A 91 -8.78 -25.86 9.18
CA MET A 91 -9.76 -25.62 8.13
C MET A 91 -10.51 -24.29 8.30
N ALA A 92 -10.95 -23.98 9.50
CA ALA A 92 -11.66 -22.73 9.79
C ALA A 92 -10.81 -21.51 9.48
N PHE A 93 -9.51 -21.53 9.82
CA PHE A 93 -8.57 -20.46 9.46
C PHE A 93 -8.32 -20.40 7.96
N ARG A 94 -8.19 -21.54 7.29
CA ARG A 94 -8.03 -21.59 5.83
C ARG A 94 -9.23 -20.98 5.11
N MET A 95 -10.42 -21.31 5.53
CA MET A 95 -11.66 -20.74 4.97
C MET A 95 -11.77 -19.23 5.24
N PHE A 96 -11.32 -18.76 6.40
CA PHE A 96 -11.25 -17.35 6.72
C PHE A 96 -10.26 -16.60 5.80
N ARG A 97 -9.10 -17.17 5.52
CA ARG A 97 -8.16 -16.62 4.53
C ARG A 97 -8.77 -16.47 3.15
N TYR A 98 -9.53 -17.47 2.71
CA TYR A 98 -10.22 -17.42 1.42
C TYR A 98 -11.31 -16.35 1.41
N ALA A 99 -12.03 -16.21 2.51
CA ALA A 99 -13.01 -15.13 2.64
C ALA A 99 -12.36 -13.75 2.55
N ILE A 100 -11.22 -13.53 3.23
CA ILE A 100 -10.45 -12.28 3.14
C ILE A 100 -9.95 -12.04 1.71
N ALA A 101 -9.44 -13.06 1.03
CA ALA A 101 -8.99 -12.93 -0.36
C ALA A 101 -10.13 -12.55 -1.31
N ALA A 102 -11.33 -13.11 -1.11
CA ALA A 102 -12.51 -12.74 -1.87
C ALA A 102 -12.95 -11.28 -1.59
N MET A 103 -12.89 -10.84 -0.34
CA MET A 103 -13.15 -9.45 0.06
C MET A 103 -12.16 -8.49 -0.59
N GLN A 104 -10.85 -8.81 -0.53
CA GLN A 104 -9.81 -7.98 -1.14
C GLN A 104 -10.04 -7.83 -2.64
N LYS A 105 -10.31 -8.92 -3.33
CA LYS A 105 -10.53 -8.89 -4.77
C LYS A 105 -11.77 -8.10 -5.17
N HIS A 106 -12.79 -8.09 -4.33
CA HIS A 106 -13.95 -7.23 -4.52
C HIS A 106 -13.57 -5.74 -4.46
N LEU A 107 -12.71 -5.35 -3.51
CA LEU A 107 -12.16 -3.99 -3.44
C LEU A 107 -11.28 -3.66 -4.65
N ASP A 108 -10.43 -4.58 -5.09
CA ASP A 108 -9.54 -4.40 -6.25
C ASP A 108 -10.33 -4.23 -7.57
N ALA A 109 -11.55 -4.76 -7.62
CA ALA A 109 -12.48 -4.51 -8.72
C ALA A 109 -13.12 -3.11 -8.71
N GLY A 110 -12.75 -2.24 -7.75
CA GLY A 110 -13.19 -0.85 -7.64
C GLY A 110 -14.41 -0.63 -6.73
N ASN A 111 -14.86 -1.66 -6.01
CA ASN A 111 -15.93 -1.51 -5.03
C ASN A 111 -15.39 -0.84 -3.75
N LYS A 112 -16.23 -0.10 -3.04
CA LYS A 112 -15.81 0.67 -1.85
C LYS A 112 -16.04 -0.05 -0.54
N GLU A 113 -16.97 -0.99 -0.52
CA GLU A 113 -17.40 -1.70 0.69
C GLU A 113 -17.01 -3.16 0.63
N LEU A 114 -16.75 -3.76 1.78
CA LEU A 114 -16.47 -5.18 1.85
C LEU A 114 -17.76 -6.00 1.64
N PRO A 115 -17.73 -7.04 0.81
CA PRO A 115 -18.85 -7.95 0.67
C PRO A 115 -18.93 -8.90 1.86
N LEU A 116 -20.12 -9.38 2.19
CA LEU A 116 -20.23 -10.53 3.08
C LEU A 116 -19.79 -11.79 2.34
N VAL A 117 -18.85 -12.52 2.94
CA VAL A 117 -18.41 -13.82 2.43
C VAL A 117 -18.81 -14.90 3.42
N VAL A 118 -19.60 -15.84 2.95
CA VAL A 118 -20.09 -16.96 3.77
C VAL A 118 -19.29 -18.21 3.40
N PRO A 119 -18.28 -18.60 4.21
CA PRO A 119 -17.54 -19.83 3.98
C PRO A 119 -18.38 -21.03 4.42
N LEU A 120 -18.49 -22.05 3.57
CA LEU A 120 -19.22 -23.27 3.82
C LEU A 120 -18.33 -24.46 3.53
N LEU A 121 -18.14 -25.33 4.53
CA LEU A 121 -17.40 -26.57 4.37
C LEU A 121 -18.34 -27.73 4.04
N PHE A 122 -18.09 -28.37 2.91
CA PHE A 122 -18.73 -29.63 2.55
C PHE A 122 -17.78 -30.79 2.87
N TYR A 123 -18.02 -31.49 4.00
CA TYR A 123 -17.16 -32.55 4.47
C TYR A 123 -17.78 -33.94 4.22
N HIS A 124 -16.98 -34.83 3.63
CA HIS A 124 -17.38 -36.22 3.38
C HIS A 124 -16.30 -37.25 3.77
N GLY A 125 -15.45 -36.90 4.75
CA GLY A 125 -14.33 -37.74 5.18
C GLY A 125 -14.73 -39.01 5.95
N LYS A 126 -13.73 -39.86 6.14
CA LYS A 126 -13.90 -41.12 6.87
C LYS A 126 -14.10 -40.93 8.37
N THR A 127 -13.59 -39.86 8.95
CA THR A 127 -13.77 -39.50 10.36
C THR A 127 -15.11 -38.84 10.54
N SER A 128 -15.99 -39.40 11.36
CA SER A 128 -17.34 -38.85 11.58
C SER A 128 -17.65 -38.81 13.06
N PRO A 129 -18.19 -37.71 13.59
CA PRO A 129 -18.41 -36.41 12.91
C PRO A 129 -17.10 -35.73 12.58
N TYR A 130 -17.16 -34.54 11.84
CA TYR A 130 -16.02 -33.68 11.64
C TYR A 130 -15.42 -33.28 12.99
N PRO A 131 -14.10 -33.50 13.22
CA PRO A 131 -13.56 -33.47 14.59
C PRO A 131 -13.09 -32.13 15.09
N TYR A 132 -13.01 -31.09 14.21
CA TYR A 132 -12.44 -29.80 14.54
C TYR A 132 -13.48 -28.68 14.58
N SER A 133 -13.18 -27.62 15.30
CA SER A 133 -14.01 -26.40 15.33
C SER A 133 -14.03 -25.69 13.97
N MET A 134 -15.20 -25.16 13.61
CA MET A 134 -15.35 -24.27 12.47
C MET A 134 -15.22 -22.79 12.84
N ASN A 135 -14.86 -22.48 14.08
CA ASN A 135 -14.48 -21.14 14.51
C ASN A 135 -12.95 -21.00 14.42
N TRP A 136 -12.46 -20.14 13.53
CA TRP A 136 -11.03 -19.93 13.32
C TRP A 136 -10.29 -19.43 14.57
N LEU A 137 -10.99 -18.77 15.50
CA LEU A 137 -10.40 -18.29 16.76
C LEU A 137 -10.02 -19.46 17.69
N ASP A 138 -10.64 -20.64 17.50
CA ASP A 138 -10.29 -21.84 18.27
C ASP A 138 -8.99 -22.51 17.78
N CYS A 139 -8.42 -22.05 16.65
CA CYS A 139 -7.11 -22.48 16.17
C CYS A 139 -5.93 -21.89 16.99
N PHE A 140 -6.18 -20.91 17.85
CA PHE A 140 -5.15 -20.33 18.71
C PHE A 140 -4.94 -21.15 19.98
N THR A 141 -3.72 -21.17 20.47
CA THR A 141 -3.39 -21.82 21.76
C THR A 141 -4.21 -21.25 22.93
N LYS A 142 -4.59 -19.97 22.85
CA LYS A 142 -5.45 -19.28 23.83
C LYS A 142 -6.61 -18.58 23.10
N PRO A 143 -7.68 -19.28 22.79
CA PRO A 143 -8.81 -18.75 22.03
C PRO A 143 -9.43 -17.48 22.63
N GLU A 144 -9.49 -17.38 23.96
CA GLU A 144 -10.06 -16.21 24.63
C GLU A 144 -9.28 -14.93 24.40
N MET A 145 -7.95 -15.03 24.29
CA MET A 145 -7.11 -13.88 23.93
C MET A 145 -7.31 -13.48 22.47
N ALA A 146 -7.44 -14.46 21.58
CA ALA A 146 -7.74 -14.22 20.16
C ALA A 146 -9.11 -13.55 19.99
N LYS A 147 -10.14 -14.01 20.72
CA LYS A 147 -11.46 -13.38 20.72
C LYS A 147 -11.41 -11.94 21.23
N ALA A 148 -10.65 -11.69 22.30
CA ALA A 148 -10.48 -10.33 22.82
C ALA A 148 -9.78 -9.38 21.83
N LEU A 149 -8.85 -9.90 21.02
CA LEU A 149 -8.13 -9.11 20.03
C LEU A 149 -8.94 -8.89 18.74
N TYR A 150 -9.54 -9.94 18.21
CA TYR A 150 -10.12 -9.91 16.85
C TYR A 150 -11.61 -9.58 16.79
N ASN A 151 -12.32 -9.58 17.93
CA ASN A 151 -13.72 -9.18 18.00
C ASN A 151 -13.91 -7.73 18.46
N ASN A 152 -12.82 -7.03 18.74
CA ASN A 152 -12.84 -5.61 19.17
C ASN A 152 -12.05 -4.76 18.16
N ASP A 153 -12.11 -3.45 18.35
CA ASP A 153 -11.33 -2.49 17.59
C ASP A 153 -9.83 -2.74 17.76
N PHE A 154 -9.08 -2.60 16.70
CA PHE A 154 -7.62 -2.65 16.78
C PHE A 154 -7.09 -1.42 17.52
N PRO A 155 -6.03 -1.59 18.35
CA PRO A 155 -5.39 -0.46 19.01
C PRO A 155 -4.91 0.58 17.98
N LEU A 156 -5.30 1.82 18.18
CA LEU A 156 -4.84 2.97 17.40
C LEU A 156 -3.91 3.82 18.26
N VAL A 157 -2.74 4.16 17.73
CA VAL A 157 -1.85 5.19 18.27
C VAL A 157 -1.95 6.40 17.33
N ASP A 158 -2.71 7.40 17.74
CA ASP A 158 -2.90 8.63 16.96
C ASP A 158 -2.06 9.76 17.57
N VAL A 159 -0.86 9.94 17.03
CA VAL A 159 0.06 10.99 17.50
C VAL A 159 -0.45 12.41 17.24
N THR A 160 -1.40 12.59 16.31
CA THR A 160 -1.89 13.92 15.92
C THR A 160 -2.69 14.62 17.01
N VAL A 161 -3.26 13.84 17.93
CA VAL A 161 -4.10 14.34 19.06
C VAL A 161 -3.40 14.30 20.41
N MET A 162 -2.19 13.74 20.51
CA MET A 162 -1.41 13.69 21.76
C MET A 162 -0.85 15.07 22.10
N ASP A 163 -0.79 15.41 23.37
CA ASP A 163 -0.11 16.63 23.81
C ASP A 163 1.42 16.51 23.71
N ASP A 164 2.11 17.57 23.27
CA ASP A 164 3.59 17.57 23.18
C ASP A 164 4.24 17.29 24.54
N SER A 165 3.64 17.79 25.64
CA SER A 165 4.10 17.52 27.00
C SER A 165 3.99 16.05 27.40
N GLU A 166 3.02 15.33 26.87
CA GLU A 166 2.87 13.89 27.04
C GLU A 166 3.93 13.17 26.19
N ILE A 167 4.05 13.50 24.90
CA ILE A 167 5.04 12.93 23.98
C ILE A 167 6.45 13.05 24.56
N MET A 168 6.82 14.21 25.11
CA MET A 168 8.13 14.45 25.71
C MET A 168 8.50 13.46 26.83
N GLN A 169 7.52 12.75 27.41
CA GLN A 169 7.71 11.75 28.46
C GLN A 169 7.86 10.31 27.92
N HIS A 170 7.66 10.08 26.63
CA HIS A 170 7.62 8.74 26.01
C HIS A 170 8.99 8.13 25.75
N LYS A 171 10.05 8.65 26.38
CA LYS A 171 11.42 8.10 26.30
C LYS A 171 11.92 7.98 24.84
N ARG A 172 12.24 6.75 24.43
CA ARG A 172 12.90 6.49 23.12
C ARG A 172 12.00 6.75 21.91
N ILE A 173 10.68 6.67 22.08
CA ILE A 173 9.75 6.87 20.96
C ILE A 173 9.36 8.33 20.79
N ALA A 174 9.54 9.17 21.85
CA ALA A 174 9.12 10.57 21.88
C ALA A 174 9.62 11.37 20.67
N LEU A 175 10.86 11.17 20.25
CA LEU A 175 11.45 11.87 19.11
C LEU A 175 10.71 11.57 17.80
N LEU A 176 10.36 10.31 17.56
CA LEU A 176 9.60 9.91 16.38
C LEU A 176 8.18 10.48 16.43
N GLU A 177 7.49 10.35 17.57
CA GLU A 177 6.12 10.81 17.75
C GLU A 177 6.01 12.34 17.57
N LEU A 178 6.94 13.11 18.15
CA LEU A 178 6.96 14.57 18.04
C LEU A 178 7.14 15.00 16.56
N VAL A 179 8.07 14.39 15.86
CA VAL A 179 8.32 14.69 14.45
C VAL A 179 7.11 14.30 13.60
N GLN A 180 6.58 13.09 13.76
CA GLN A 180 5.42 12.64 12.98
C GLN A 180 4.17 13.49 13.23
N LYS A 181 3.98 13.99 14.45
CA LYS A 181 2.88 14.89 14.79
C LYS A 181 2.97 16.22 14.02
N HIS A 182 4.17 16.82 13.98
CA HIS A 182 4.35 18.19 13.49
C HIS A 182 4.78 18.31 12.03
N ILE A 183 5.18 17.23 11.38
CA ILE A 183 5.79 17.25 10.04
C ILE A 183 4.94 17.98 8.98
N TYR A 184 3.60 17.96 9.13
CA TYR A 184 2.65 18.59 8.22
C TYR A 184 1.91 19.79 8.83
N GLN A 185 2.15 20.12 10.10
CA GLN A 185 1.34 21.10 10.84
C GLN A 185 2.08 22.38 11.17
N LYS A 186 3.41 22.33 11.29
CA LYS A 186 4.25 23.44 11.74
C LYS A 186 5.56 23.50 10.97
N ASP A 187 6.16 24.69 10.94
CA ASP A 187 7.59 24.78 10.61
C ASP A 187 8.39 23.99 11.67
N ILE A 188 9.32 23.15 11.20
CA ILE A 188 10.17 22.33 12.08
C ILE A 188 10.95 23.20 13.06
N ASN A 189 11.24 24.45 12.70
CA ASN A 189 11.87 25.42 13.60
C ASN A 189 11.08 25.65 14.89
N ASP A 190 9.75 25.52 14.86
CA ASP A 190 8.89 25.70 16.05
C ASP A 190 9.07 24.61 17.10
N ILE A 191 9.66 23.46 16.74
CA ILE A 191 9.88 22.32 17.66
C ILE A 191 11.36 22.03 17.92
N ILE A 192 12.27 22.89 17.44
CA ILE A 192 13.74 22.72 17.56
C ILE A 192 14.17 22.48 19.02
N GLU A 193 13.67 23.28 19.95
CA GLU A 193 14.03 23.14 21.36
C GLU A 193 13.60 21.78 21.93
N SER A 194 12.41 21.33 21.58
CA SER A 194 11.89 20.01 21.97
C SER A 194 12.70 18.87 21.35
N LEU A 195 13.10 19.00 20.08
CA LEU A 195 13.98 18.05 19.41
C LEU A 195 15.35 17.97 20.09
N ALA A 196 15.95 19.12 20.43
CA ALA A 196 17.24 19.18 21.11
C ALA A 196 17.16 18.51 22.49
N ILE A 197 16.12 18.79 23.28
CA ILE A 197 15.90 18.16 24.59
C ILE A 197 15.79 16.63 24.46
N LEU A 198 15.06 16.14 23.45
CA LEU A 198 14.93 14.70 23.24
C LEU A 198 16.23 14.04 22.76
N LEU A 199 17.01 14.73 21.93
CA LEU A 199 18.30 14.28 21.45
C LEU A 199 19.40 14.28 22.53
N LEU A 200 19.30 15.17 23.52
CA LEU A 200 20.19 15.18 24.69
C LEU A 200 20.00 13.94 25.58
N ASN A 201 18.82 13.36 25.59
CA ASN A 201 18.60 12.08 26.24
C ASN A 201 19.35 10.99 25.44
N ASP A 202 20.21 10.23 26.10
CA ASP A 202 21.09 9.22 25.49
C ASP A 202 20.35 7.98 24.95
N TYR A 203 19.23 8.22 24.25
CA TYR A 203 18.35 7.17 23.73
C TYR A 203 18.56 6.87 22.25
N HIS A 204 19.24 7.76 21.53
CA HIS A 204 19.31 7.69 20.07
C HIS A 204 20.76 7.46 19.59
N THR A 205 20.88 6.65 18.54
CA THR A 205 22.14 6.43 17.83
C THR A 205 22.32 7.46 16.72
N ASP A 206 23.58 7.70 16.31
CA ASP A 206 23.88 8.60 15.18
C ASP A 206 23.14 8.19 13.89
N SER A 207 22.95 6.88 13.67
CA SER A 207 22.17 6.39 12.53
C SER A 207 20.70 6.78 12.60
N GLN A 208 20.09 6.74 13.78
CA GLN A 208 18.70 7.19 13.97
C GLN A 208 18.56 8.70 13.79
N VAL A 209 19.52 9.47 14.33
CA VAL A 209 19.56 10.93 14.14
C VAL A 209 19.71 11.27 12.65
N ARG A 210 20.61 10.60 11.94
CA ARG A 210 20.78 10.78 10.49
C ARG A 210 19.47 10.52 9.74
N THR A 211 18.82 9.38 9.97
CA THR A 211 17.56 9.02 9.31
C THR A 211 16.46 10.04 9.62
N LEU A 212 16.39 10.53 10.85
CA LEU A 212 15.44 11.57 11.25
C LEU A 212 15.66 12.86 10.47
N ILE A 213 16.90 13.33 10.39
CA ILE A 213 17.25 14.57 9.69
C ILE A 213 16.98 14.43 8.17
N GLU A 214 17.36 13.31 7.56
CA GLU A 214 17.06 13.02 6.16
C GLU A 214 15.54 13.06 5.89
N TYR A 215 14.75 12.52 6.82
CA TYR A 215 13.29 12.59 6.75
C TYR A 215 12.77 14.04 6.85
N LEU A 216 13.23 14.81 7.84
CA LEU A 216 12.85 16.21 8.03
C LEU A 216 13.16 17.06 6.80
N VAL A 217 14.31 16.84 6.19
CA VAL A 217 14.75 17.56 4.98
C VAL A 217 13.91 17.17 3.75
N THR A 218 13.47 15.91 3.68
CA THR A 218 12.78 15.40 2.49
C THR A 218 11.28 15.70 2.52
N VAL A 219 10.67 15.68 3.70
CA VAL A 219 9.21 15.75 3.88
C VAL A 219 8.78 17.04 4.56
N GLY A 220 9.63 17.61 5.43
CA GLY A 220 9.32 18.81 6.21
C GLY A 220 9.36 20.09 5.35
N GLU A 221 8.44 21.00 5.64
CA GLU A 221 8.46 22.37 5.08
C GLU A 221 9.38 23.25 5.95
N THR A 222 10.68 23.23 5.67
CA THR A 222 11.65 24.06 6.36
C THR A 222 12.33 24.98 5.37
N GLN A 223 12.18 26.30 5.57
CA GLN A 223 12.78 27.29 4.68
C GLN A 223 14.31 27.36 4.78
N ASN A 224 14.89 26.93 5.91
CA ASN A 224 16.34 27.00 6.13
C ASN A 224 16.87 25.80 6.94
N VAL A 225 17.03 24.67 6.25
CA VAL A 225 17.52 23.41 6.84
C VAL A 225 18.91 23.56 7.47
N ASN A 226 19.79 24.38 6.87
CA ASN A 226 21.17 24.57 7.37
C ASN A 226 21.15 25.23 8.75
N THR A 227 20.33 26.28 8.93
CA THR A 227 20.18 26.94 10.24
C THR A 227 19.63 25.97 11.28
N LEU A 228 18.66 25.14 10.94
CA LEU A 228 18.12 24.09 11.80
C LEU A 228 19.21 23.12 12.27
N LEU A 229 20.06 22.66 11.35
CA LEU A 229 21.12 21.70 11.67
C LEU A 229 22.24 22.33 12.51
N GLU A 230 22.59 23.56 12.23
CA GLU A 230 23.57 24.31 13.02
C GLU A 230 23.07 24.53 14.46
N GLU A 231 21.83 24.95 14.63
CA GLU A 231 21.20 25.14 15.94
C GLU A 231 21.12 23.83 16.73
N LEU A 232 20.69 22.73 16.10
CA LEU A 232 20.68 21.41 16.75
C LEU A 232 22.09 20.94 17.09
N ALA A 233 23.08 21.13 16.22
CA ALA A 233 24.46 20.75 16.48
C ALA A 233 25.02 21.48 17.71
N HIS A 234 24.75 22.78 17.84
CA HIS A 234 25.15 23.55 19.02
C HIS A 234 24.49 23.08 20.33
N GLN A 235 23.22 22.69 20.25
CA GLN A 235 22.47 22.26 21.43
C GLN A 235 22.72 20.80 21.81
N VAL A 236 23.19 19.94 20.87
CA VAL A 236 23.35 18.49 21.07
C VAL A 236 24.79 18.05 20.74
N PRO A 237 25.78 18.33 21.62
CA PRO A 237 27.19 18.07 21.34
C PRO A 237 27.53 16.60 21.01
N LYS A 238 26.74 15.66 21.54
CA LYS A 238 26.94 14.22 21.27
C LYS A 238 26.75 13.89 19.79
N HIS A 239 25.84 14.54 19.10
CA HIS A 239 25.51 14.30 17.69
C HIS A 239 26.02 15.41 16.76
N GLU A 240 26.80 16.38 17.29
CA GLU A 240 27.33 17.51 16.52
C GLU A 240 28.02 17.06 15.22
N GLY A 241 28.93 16.10 15.31
CA GLY A 241 29.67 15.59 14.14
C GLY A 241 28.74 14.98 13.07
N THR A 242 27.68 14.29 13.49
CA THR A 242 26.69 13.72 12.58
C THR A 242 25.86 14.82 11.92
N LEU A 243 25.37 15.78 12.69
CA LEU A 243 24.55 16.90 12.20
C LEU A 243 25.34 17.79 11.24
N MET A 244 26.58 18.15 11.57
CA MET A 244 27.46 18.94 10.71
C MET A 244 27.79 18.21 9.40
N THR A 245 28.06 16.91 9.45
CA THR A 245 28.30 16.10 8.24
C THR A 245 27.08 16.09 7.32
N ILE A 246 25.87 16.05 7.87
CA ILE A 246 24.62 16.09 7.08
C ILE A 246 24.47 17.48 6.45
N ALA A 247 24.71 18.56 7.22
CA ALA A 247 24.66 19.93 6.72
C ALA A 247 25.61 20.14 5.53
N GLU A 248 26.87 19.71 5.66
CA GLU A 248 27.85 19.77 4.57
C GLU A 248 27.41 18.99 3.32
N GLN A 249 26.86 17.79 3.51
CA GLN A 249 26.34 16.99 2.40
C GLN A 249 25.17 17.64 1.68
N LEU A 250 24.28 18.29 2.42
CA LEU A 250 23.13 19.00 1.85
C LEU A 250 23.55 20.25 1.07
N ILE A 251 24.51 21.03 1.58
CA ILE A 251 25.10 22.16 0.89
C ILE A 251 25.71 21.71 -0.44
N LEU A 252 26.54 20.67 -0.41
CA LEU A 252 27.18 20.13 -1.61
C LEU A 252 26.15 19.63 -2.66
N GLN A 253 25.09 18.97 -2.20
CA GLN A 253 24.01 18.53 -3.08
C GLN A 253 23.23 19.71 -3.68
N GLY A 254 23.00 20.77 -2.87
CA GLY A 254 22.34 21.99 -3.31
C GLY A 254 23.17 22.72 -4.39
N GLU A 255 24.47 22.85 -4.19
CA GLU A 255 25.40 23.42 -5.16
C GLU A 255 25.40 22.63 -6.48
N GLN A 256 25.49 21.31 -6.41
CA GLN A 256 25.46 20.43 -7.58
C GLN A 256 24.15 20.55 -8.37
N LYS A 257 23.01 20.57 -7.67
CA LYS A 257 21.70 20.78 -8.29
C LYS A 257 21.60 22.17 -8.94
N GLY A 258 22.04 23.21 -8.23
CA GLY A 258 22.05 24.58 -8.75
C GLY A 258 22.92 24.74 -10.00
N ILE A 259 24.10 24.13 -10.04
CA ILE A 259 24.96 24.11 -11.21
C ILE A 259 24.30 23.39 -12.41
N LEU A 260 23.67 22.23 -12.14
CA LEU A 260 22.99 21.46 -13.18
C LEU A 260 21.77 22.22 -13.74
N GLN A 261 20.96 22.79 -12.86
CA GLN A 261 19.80 23.60 -13.25
C GLN A 261 20.23 24.84 -14.03
N GLY A 262 21.22 25.58 -13.54
CA GLY A 262 21.74 26.75 -14.25
C GLY A 262 22.31 26.43 -15.63
N ARG A 263 22.94 25.25 -15.81
CA ARG A 263 23.37 24.78 -17.13
C ARG A 263 22.21 24.47 -18.05
N GLN A 264 21.14 23.84 -17.53
CA GLN A 264 19.93 23.55 -18.31
C GLN A 264 19.22 24.81 -18.73
N GLU A 265 18.95 25.74 -17.78
CA GLU A 265 18.33 27.03 -18.06
C GLU A 265 19.15 27.85 -19.03
N GLY A 266 20.48 27.93 -18.88
CA GLY A 266 21.38 28.60 -19.81
C GLY A 266 21.37 27.99 -21.22
N ALA A 267 21.31 26.66 -21.32
CA ALA A 267 21.20 25.99 -22.62
C ALA A 267 19.84 26.25 -23.30
N GLU A 268 18.75 26.28 -22.55
CA GLU A 268 17.42 26.61 -23.07
C GLU A 268 17.34 28.07 -23.53
N GLN A 269 17.84 29.01 -22.72
CA GLN A 269 17.89 30.43 -23.09
C GLN A 269 18.74 30.66 -24.34
N LEU A 270 19.90 29.98 -24.45
CA LEU A 270 20.75 30.05 -25.63
C LEU A 270 20.03 29.49 -26.86
N LEU A 271 19.31 28.39 -26.73
CA LEU A 271 18.53 27.81 -27.81
C LEU A 271 17.38 28.71 -28.24
N GLN A 272 16.67 29.34 -27.31
CA GLN A 272 15.62 30.31 -27.59
C GLN A 272 16.18 31.53 -28.35
N ALA A 273 17.29 32.10 -27.88
CA ALA A 273 17.94 33.23 -28.55
C ALA A 273 18.39 32.85 -29.96
N LYS A 274 18.97 31.67 -30.18
CA LYS A 274 19.32 31.16 -31.50
C LYS A 274 18.10 30.95 -32.40
N ASN A 275 16.99 30.45 -31.86
CA ASN A 275 15.74 30.30 -32.60
C ASN A 275 15.19 31.67 -33.07
N GLU A 276 15.14 32.63 -32.16
CA GLU A 276 14.71 34.02 -32.51
C GLU A 276 15.61 34.64 -33.56
N MET A 277 16.92 34.54 -33.39
CA MET A 277 17.88 35.04 -34.38
C MET A 277 17.65 34.37 -35.73
N ALA A 278 17.51 33.05 -35.78
CA ALA A 278 17.26 32.32 -37.02
C ALA A 278 15.97 32.78 -37.70
N ARG A 279 14.87 32.95 -36.94
CA ARG A 279 13.57 33.42 -37.45
C ARG A 279 13.70 34.83 -38.05
N ASN A 280 14.34 35.75 -37.33
CA ASN A 280 14.53 37.12 -37.78
C ASN A 280 15.35 37.20 -39.06
N LEU A 281 16.43 36.39 -39.18
CA LEU A 281 17.26 36.33 -40.37
C LEU A 281 16.52 35.69 -41.55
N LEU A 282 15.72 34.66 -41.33
CA LEU A 282 14.87 34.06 -42.36
C LEU A 282 13.84 35.08 -42.89
N GLN A 283 13.17 35.82 -41.99
CA GLN A 283 12.21 36.88 -42.39
C GLN A 283 12.85 38.01 -43.14
N SER A 284 14.12 38.31 -42.84
CA SER A 284 14.90 39.35 -43.55
C SER A 284 15.47 38.90 -44.88
N GLY A 285 15.21 37.63 -45.32
CA GLY A 285 15.65 37.13 -46.62
C GLY A 285 17.15 36.79 -46.70
N VAL A 286 17.80 36.57 -45.57
CA VAL A 286 19.20 36.14 -45.50
C VAL A 286 19.35 34.71 -45.99
N ASP A 287 20.42 34.45 -46.73
CA ASP A 287 20.70 33.10 -47.28
C ASP A 287 20.81 32.04 -46.18
N LYS A 288 20.18 30.87 -46.40
CA LYS A 288 20.15 29.79 -45.43
C LYS A 288 21.54 29.29 -45.00
N GLU A 289 22.53 29.27 -45.89
CA GLU A 289 23.89 28.85 -45.53
C GLU A 289 24.55 29.82 -44.53
N VAL A 290 24.26 31.12 -44.65
CA VAL A 290 24.73 32.12 -43.70
C VAL A 290 24.09 31.96 -42.34
N ILE A 291 22.77 31.68 -42.31
CA ILE A 291 22.02 31.43 -41.05
C ILE A 291 22.54 30.19 -40.36
N MET A 292 22.78 29.11 -41.11
CA MET A 292 23.37 27.88 -40.58
C MET A 292 24.75 28.12 -39.95
N LYS A 293 25.59 28.91 -40.58
CA LYS A 293 26.91 29.26 -40.01
C LYS A 293 26.80 30.13 -38.76
N ALA A 294 25.85 31.06 -38.73
CA ALA A 294 25.65 31.98 -37.59
C ALA A 294 25.04 31.31 -36.35
N THR A 295 24.10 30.41 -36.55
CA THR A 295 23.32 29.77 -35.46
C THR A 295 23.81 28.39 -35.08
N GLY A 296 24.51 27.72 -36.02
CA GLY A 296 24.92 26.32 -35.89
C GLY A 296 23.79 25.31 -36.14
N PHE A 297 22.62 25.74 -36.66
CA PHE A 297 21.52 24.89 -37.03
C PHE A 297 21.77 24.12 -38.33
N SER A 298 21.25 22.92 -38.43
CA SER A 298 21.16 22.14 -39.64
C SER A 298 20.05 22.68 -40.56
N SER A 299 20.08 22.32 -41.84
CA SER A 299 19.04 22.71 -42.82
C SER A 299 17.65 22.23 -42.36
N ARG A 300 17.55 21.05 -41.76
CA ARG A 300 16.30 20.49 -41.24
C ARG A 300 15.74 21.29 -40.06
N GLU A 301 16.60 21.76 -39.16
CA GLU A 301 16.19 22.57 -38.00
C GLU A 301 15.70 23.95 -38.47
N LEU A 302 16.32 24.54 -39.47
CA LEU A 302 15.87 25.81 -40.07
C LEU A 302 14.52 25.67 -40.80
N GLU A 303 14.27 24.56 -41.46
CA GLU A 303 12.97 24.27 -42.08
C GLU A 303 11.84 24.19 -41.05
N LEU A 304 12.09 23.59 -39.92
CA LEU A 304 11.13 23.52 -38.80
C LEU A 304 10.83 24.91 -38.17
N LEU A 305 11.76 25.84 -38.24
CA LEU A 305 11.59 27.22 -37.73
C LEU A 305 10.89 28.14 -38.70
N SER A 306 10.76 27.76 -39.99
CA SER A 306 10.12 28.55 -41.05
C SER A 306 8.62 28.33 -41.19
N HIS A 307 8.07 27.36 -40.43
CA HIS A 307 6.64 27.08 -40.26
C HIS A 307 6.15 27.48 -38.87
#